data_8ad1ad1ee2b8a9988afb95913776af90
#
_entry.id   8ad1ad1ee2b8a9988afb95913776af90
#
_cell.length_a   1.000
_cell.length_b   1.000
_cell.length_c   1.000
_cell.angle_alpha   90.00
_cell.angle_beta   90.00
_cell.angle_gamma   90.00
#
_symmetry.space_group_name_H-M   'P 1'
#
loop_
_entity.id
_entity.type
_entity.pdbx_description
1 polymer ?
#
loop_
_entity_poly.entity_id
_entity_poly.type
_entity_poly.pdbx_seq_one_letter_code
_entity_poly.pdbx_strand_id
1 'polypeptide(L)' 'MTKSTILHKPGEDNQPKGEYLEVGKRGGAVRNARQVTIDTGDRLPPTQEEGHRWKKI' A
#
# COMPACT_ATOMS: atom_id res chain seq x y z
N MET A 1 12.25 -15.26 -13.58
CA MET A 1 11.40 -15.49 -12.43
C MET A 1 10.49 -14.31 -12.13
N THR A 2 9.27 -14.59 -11.95
CA THR A 2 8.29 -13.56 -11.71
C THR A 2 8.09 -13.37 -10.22
N LYS A 3 8.08 -12.12 -9.79
CA LYS A 3 7.74 -11.82 -8.43
C LYS A 3 6.32 -11.34 -8.35
N SER A 4 5.58 -11.95 -7.47
CA SER A 4 4.25 -11.46 -7.21
C SER A 4 4.33 -10.22 -6.36
N THR A 5 3.58 -9.22 -6.73
CA THR A 5 3.45 -8.04 -5.91
C THR A 5 2.03 -8.02 -5.38
N ILE A 6 1.91 -8.03 -4.08
CA ILE A 6 0.60 -7.99 -3.45
C ILE A 6 0.25 -6.53 -3.21
N LEU A 7 -0.87 -6.11 -3.77
CA LEU A 7 -1.33 -4.74 -3.60
C LEU A 7 -2.49 -4.75 -2.61
N HIS A 8 -2.40 -3.90 -1.61
CA HIS A 8 -3.42 -3.83 -0.58
C HIS A 8 -4.32 -2.63 -0.84
N LYS A 9 -5.59 -2.81 -0.60
CA LYS A 9 -6.54 -1.73 -0.76
C LYS A 9 -6.48 -0.80 0.45
N PRO A 10 -6.76 0.49 0.26
CA PRO A 10 -6.84 1.39 1.40
C PRO A 10 -7.93 0.91 2.36
N GLY A 11 -7.66 1.02 3.64
CA GLY A 11 -8.62 0.63 4.65
C GLY A 11 -8.59 -0.84 5.04
N GLU A 12 -7.71 -1.65 4.43
CA GLU A 12 -7.61 -3.05 4.84
C GLU A 12 -7.10 -3.14 6.28
N ASP A 13 -7.74 -4.01 7.05
CA ASP A 13 -7.38 -4.22 8.45
C ASP A 13 -6.34 -5.30 8.60
N ASN A 14 -5.74 -5.33 9.79
CA ASN A 14 -4.94 -6.46 10.23
C ASN A 14 -3.77 -6.74 9.30
N GLN A 15 -3.10 -5.68 8.88
CA GLN A 15 -1.98 -5.82 7.98
C GLN A 15 -0.68 -6.04 8.72
N PRO A 16 0.29 -6.75 8.14
CA PRO A 16 1.58 -6.95 8.79
C PRO A 16 2.30 -5.62 8.96
N LYS A 17 3.08 -5.54 10.03
CA LYS A 17 3.84 -4.33 10.28
C LYS A 17 4.87 -4.11 9.19
N GLY A 18 5.25 -2.87 8.98
CA GLY A 18 6.25 -2.50 8.01
C GLY A 18 5.90 -1.23 7.31
N GLU A 19 6.62 -0.97 6.24
CA GLU A 19 6.43 0.24 5.49
C GLU A 19 5.68 -0.07 4.21
N TYR A 20 4.78 0.83 3.87
CA TYR A 20 3.94 0.68 2.70
C TYR A 20 4.06 1.92 1.85
N LEU A 21 4.12 1.72 0.54
CA LEU A 21 4.24 2.81 -0.42
C LEU A 21 2.98 2.87 -1.26
N GLU A 22 2.47 4.07 -1.44
CA GLU A 22 1.30 4.28 -2.30
C GLU A 22 1.70 4.07 -3.75
N VAL A 23 0.92 3.25 -4.45
CA VAL A 23 1.17 2.96 -5.86
C VAL A 23 -0.14 3.06 -6.61
N GLY A 24 -0.04 3.01 -7.92
CA GLY A 24 -1.23 3.05 -8.75
C GLY A 24 -2.01 1.75 -8.67
N LYS A 25 -3.12 1.74 -9.35
CA LYS A 25 -4.05 0.61 -9.33
C LYS A 25 -3.38 -0.69 -9.74
N ARG A 26 -2.39 -0.60 -10.62
CA ARG A 26 -1.67 -1.78 -11.09
C ARG A 26 -0.30 -1.92 -10.47
N GLY A 27 -0.02 -1.13 -9.45
CA GLY A 27 1.26 -1.19 -8.79
C GLY A 27 2.31 -0.27 -9.35
N GLY A 28 1.95 0.56 -10.32
CA GLY A 28 2.90 1.50 -10.90
C GLY A 28 3.17 2.67 -9.99
N ALA A 29 4.29 3.36 -10.24
CA ALA A 29 4.65 4.52 -9.45
C ALA A 29 3.64 5.64 -9.66
N VAL A 30 3.38 6.38 -8.59
CA VAL A 30 2.50 7.54 -8.68
C VAL A 30 3.26 8.77 -8.23
N ARG A 31 2.81 9.93 -8.71
CA ARG A 31 3.42 11.20 -8.34
C ARG A 31 3.14 11.48 -6.88
N ASN A 32 4.15 11.93 -6.17
CA ASN A 32 4.03 12.27 -4.76
C ASN A 32 3.52 11.10 -3.93
N ALA A 33 4.00 9.90 -4.24
CA ALA A 33 3.60 8.71 -3.51
C ALA A 33 3.88 8.89 -2.03
N ARG A 34 2.90 8.50 -1.21
CA ARG A 34 3.05 8.55 0.24
C ARG A 34 3.62 7.24 0.73
N GLN A 35 4.35 7.33 1.82
CA GLN A 35 4.87 6.16 2.49
C GLN A 35 4.42 6.20 3.92
N VAL A 36 3.89 5.07 4.40
CA VAL A 36 3.40 5.00 5.77
C VAL A 36 4.04 3.80 6.46
N THR A 37 4.18 3.92 7.76
CA THR A 37 4.65 2.82 8.60
C THR A 37 3.51 2.41 9.50
N ILE A 38 3.21 1.12 9.53
CA ILE A 38 2.15 0.63 10.41
C ILE A 38 2.69 -0.48 11.29
N ASP A 39 2.00 -0.69 12.40
CA ASP A 39 2.30 -1.78 13.32
C ASP A 39 1.46 -2.99 13.00
N THR A 40 1.84 -4.12 13.59
CA THR A 40 1.10 -5.35 13.40
C THR A 40 -0.38 -5.16 13.70
N GLY A 41 -1.21 -5.55 12.76
CA GLY A 41 -2.65 -5.49 12.94
C GLY A 41 -3.30 -4.17 12.64
N ASP A 42 -2.51 -3.18 12.26
CA ASP A 42 -3.07 -1.87 11.95
C ASP A 42 -3.82 -1.88 10.63
N ARG A 43 -4.64 -0.86 10.47
CA ARG A 43 -5.39 -0.65 9.25
C ARG A 43 -4.61 0.29 8.34
N LEU A 44 -4.61 -0.02 7.05
CA LEU A 44 -3.99 0.87 6.08
C LEU A 44 -4.82 2.14 5.91
N PRO A 45 -4.16 3.30 5.88
CA PRO A 45 -4.89 4.55 5.70
C PRO A 45 -5.41 4.69 4.28
N PRO A 46 -6.28 5.67 4.05
CA PRO A 46 -6.74 5.93 2.68
C PRO A 46 -5.60 6.45 1.83
N THR A 47 -5.67 6.17 0.54
CA THR A 47 -4.72 6.70 -0.41
C THR A 47 -5.13 8.11 -0.82
N GLN A 48 -4.21 8.82 -1.49
CA GLN A 48 -4.49 10.18 -1.93
C GLN A 48 -5.58 10.24 -2.99
N GLU A 49 -5.68 9.21 -3.80
CA GLU A 49 -6.66 9.19 -4.88
C GLU A 49 -7.33 7.85 -4.92
N GLU A 50 -8.56 7.88 -5.39
CA GLU A 50 -9.33 6.67 -5.56
C GLU A 50 -8.63 5.74 -6.53
N GLY A 51 -8.62 4.46 -6.19
CA GLY A 51 -8.00 3.47 -7.07
C GLY A 51 -6.56 3.18 -6.74
N HIS A 52 -5.91 4.02 -5.97
CA HIS A 52 -4.53 3.73 -5.58
C HIS A 52 -4.49 2.57 -4.59
N ARG A 53 -3.33 1.99 -4.46
CA ARG A 53 -3.12 0.83 -3.58
C ARG A 53 -1.89 1.05 -2.73
N TRP A 54 -1.72 0.19 -1.74
CA TRP A 54 -0.53 0.18 -0.90
C TRP A 54 0.30 -1.04 -1.22
N LYS A 55 1.59 -0.83 -1.34
CA LYS A 55 2.53 -1.90 -1.60
C LYS A 55 3.53 -1.98 -0.46
N LYS A 56 3.62 -3.15 0.17
CA LYS A 56 4.56 -3.33 1.26
C LYS A 56 5.99 -3.36 0.71
N ILE A 57 6.88 -2.61 1.29
CA ILE A 57 8.26 -2.52 0.85
C ILE A 57 9.24 -2.98 1.92
#